data_e9f127d5e8c23b412a0a5fef4beaa6b9
#
_entry.id   e9f127d5e8c23b412a0a5fef4beaa6b9
#
_cell.length_a   1.000
_cell.length_b   1.000
_cell.length_c   1.000
_cell.angle_alpha   90.00
_cell.angle_beta   90.00
_cell.angle_gamma   90.00
#
_symmetry.space_group_name_H-M   'P 1'
#
loop_
_entity.id
_entity.type
_entity.pdbx_description
1 polymer ?
#
loop_
_entity_poly.entity_id
_entity_poly.type
_entity_poly.pdbx_seq_one_letter_code
_entity_poly.pdbx_strand_id
1 'polypeptide(L)'
;MERKQGRRASYDRILIVSEGSKTEPNYFREIRATYRLHTANVEVRPSELGSAPIQVVQYAQALFEDGDRHKNIQRRAFEKVYAVFDRDDHDSYHDALALAASLDGKLKNDAKQPIRFQAIASVPSFELWLLLHYEDIQAPLHRNEVMRLKLHIPGYDKGAGNAFAITGEHLAAATQRAEALAKRFSAHTEPEPFTAIVDLV
;
A
#
# COMPACT_ATOMS: atom_id res chain seq x y z
N MET A 1 11.25 25.80 -38.62
CA MET A 1 11.49 24.42 -38.18
C MET A 1 10.97 24.31 -36.73
N GLU A 2 9.75 23.86 -36.56
CA GLU A 2 9.21 23.59 -35.21
C GLU A 2 9.83 22.33 -34.65
N ARG A 3 10.50 22.48 -33.51
CA ARG A 3 11.04 21.36 -32.74
C ARG A 3 9.86 20.57 -32.14
N LYS A 4 9.53 19.40 -32.69
CA LYS A 4 8.63 18.45 -32.07
C LYS A 4 9.21 18.12 -30.67
N GLN A 5 8.61 18.68 -29.62
CA GLN A 5 8.82 18.18 -28.26
C GLN A 5 8.34 16.73 -28.21
N GLY A 6 9.28 15.80 -28.09
CA GLY A 6 8.96 14.41 -27.84
C GLY A 6 8.12 14.34 -26.57
N ARG A 7 6.88 13.81 -26.67
CA ARG A 7 6.08 13.43 -25.52
C ARG A 7 6.92 12.41 -24.72
N ARG A 8 7.53 12.86 -23.62
CA ARG A 8 8.01 11.92 -22.60
C ARG A 8 6.81 11.09 -22.20
N ALA A 9 6.96 9.75 -22.15
CA ALA A 9 5.97 8.88 -21.57
C ALA A 9 5.68 9.41 -20.15
N SER A 10 4.46 9.86 -19.94
CA SER A 10 4.01 10.34 -18.64
C SER A 10 3.85 9.10 -17.77
N TYR A 11 4.80 8.86 -16.86
CA TYR A 11 4.60 7.87 -15.81
C TYR A 11 3.52 8.36 -14.85
N ASP A 12 2.62 7.46 -14.43
CA ASP A 12 1.61 7.76 -13.43
C ASP A 12 2.29 8.27 -12.14
N ARG A 13 1.72 9.32 -11.57
CA ARG A 13 2.10 9.81 -10.24
C ARG A 13 1.25 9.09 -9.20
N ILE A 14 1.90 8.49 -8.23
CA ILE A 14 1.30 7.58 -7.25
C ILE A 14 1.48 8.17 -5.85
N LEU A 15 0.37 8.24 -5.09
CA LEU A 15 0.37 8.55 -3.68
C LEU A 15 0.05 7.27 -2.90
N ILE A 16 0.94 6.90 -1.98
CA ILE A 16 0.75 5.79 -1.06
C ILE A 16 0.66 6.38 0.35
N VAL A 17 -0.46 6.16 1.02
CA VAL A 17 -0.67 6.52 2.43
C VAL A 17 -0.82 5.25 3.23
N SER A 18 -0.02 5.06 4.28
CA SER A 18 -0.02 3.86 5.12
C SER A 18 -0.45 4.17 6.55
N GLU A 19 -1.04 3.17 7.20
CA GLU A 19 -1.41 3.21 8.60
C GLU A 19 -0.17 3.38 9.49
N GLY A 20 0.81 2.50 9.29
CA GLY A 20 2.04 2.48 10.07
C GLY A 20 2.95 3.67 9.76
N SER A 21 3.64 4.14 10.80
CA SER A 21 4.59 5.24 10.65
C SER A 21 5.98 4.78 10.19
N LYS A 22 6.26 3.48 10.23
CA LYS A 22 7.61 2.92 9.98
C LYS A 22 7.63 1.75 8.99
N THR A 23 7.02 0.61 9.29
CA THR A 23 7.21 -0.64 8.54
C THR A 23 6.77 -0.50 7.09
N GLU A 24 5.51 -0.19 6.85
CA GLU A 24 4.92 -0.07 5.52
C GLU A 24 5.55 1.08 4.72
N PRO A 25 5.67 2.32 5.26
CA PRO A 25 6.27 3.39 4.48
C PRO A 25 7.75 3.14 4.17
N ASN A 26 8.51 2.49 5.05
CA ASN A 26 9.89 2.13 4.77
C ASN A 26 9.96 1.08 3.67
N TYR A 27 9.14 0.04 3.72
CA TYR A 27 9.06 -1.01 2.71
C TYR A 27 8.82 -0.41 1.30
N PHE A 28 7.82 0.45 1.14
CA PHE A 28 7.53 1.08 -0.15
C PHE A 28 8.61 2.08 -0.59
N ARG A 29 9.26 2.77 0.35
CA ARG A 29 10.42 3.63 0.02
C ARG A 29 11.63 2.82 -0.45
N GLU A 30 11.85 1.64 0.12
CA GLU A 30 12.90 0.71 -0.31
C GLU A 30 12.62 0.18 -1.72
N ILE A 31 11.37 -0.23 -2.03
CA ILE A 31 10.95 -0.58 -3.39
C ILE A 31 11.26 0.56 -4.35
N ARG A 32 10.80 1.77 -4.02
CA ARG A 32 11.04 2.96 -4.85
C ARG A 32 12.54 3.17 -5.12
N ALA A 33 13.37 3.02 -4.09
CA ALA A 33 14.82 3.19 -4.20
C ALA A 33 15.47 2.08 -5.04
N THR A 34 15.09 0.83 -4.80
CA THR A 34 15.63 -0.35 -5.50
C THR A 34 15.34 -0.31 -6.99
N TYR A 35 14.12 0.02 -7.36
CA TYR A 35 13.69 0.14 -8.76
C TYR A 35 13.96 1.52 -9.37
N ARG A 36 14.63 2.42 -8.63
CA ARG A 36 14.98 3.78 -9.07
C ARG A 36 13.78 4.58 -9.57
N LEU A 37 12.62 4.38 -8.95
CA LEU A 37 11.43 5.14 -9.29
C LEU A 37 11.60 6.59 -8.82
N HIS A 38 11.26 7.53 -9.71
CA HIS A 38 11.46 8.95 -9.41
C HIS A 38 10.56 9.39 -8.24
N THR A 39 11.11 10.13 -7.27
CA THR A 39 10.36 10.62 -6.10
C THR A 39 9.17 11.51 -6.49
N ALA A 40 9.26 12.22 -7.62
CA ALA A 40 8.15 12.99 -8.16
C ALA A 40 6.97 12.12 -8.65
N ASN A 41 7.21 10.82 -8.88
CA ASN A 41 6.20 9.91 -9.38
C ASN A 41 5.62 9.00 -8.30
N VAL A 42 6.36 8.75 -7.21
CA VAL A 42 5.87 7.89 -6.11
C VAL A 42 6.10 8.57 -4.78
N GLU A 43 5.04 9.06 -4.19
CA GLU A 43 5.03 9.68 -2.86
C GLU A 43 4.53 8.68 -1.82
N VAL A 44 5.27 8.50 -0.72
CA VAL A 44 4.93 7.56 0.36
C VAL A 44 4.84 8.31 1.68
N ARG A 45 3.68 8.30 2.31
CA ARG A 45 3.40 9.01 3.57
C ARG A 45 2.72 8.12 4.61
N PRO A 46 3.10 8.22 5.89
CA PRO A 46 2.26 7.70 6.96
C PRO A 46 1.01 8.56 7.14
N SER A 47 -0.07 7.98 7.63
CA SER A 47 -1.27 8.72 8.03
C SER A 47 -0.97 9.60 9.25
N GLU A 48 -1.42 10.84 9.22
CA GLU A 48 -1.30 11.80 10.32
C GLU A 48 -2.65 12.05 11.02
N LEU A 49 -3.76 11.49 10.49
CA LEU A 49 -5.07 11.54 11.16
C LEU A 49 -5.26 10.41 12.19
N GLY A 50 -4.40 9.41 12.17
CA GLY A 50 -4.45 8.26 13.04
C GLY A 50 -4.24 6.95 12.29
N SER A 51 -4.29 5.83 13.03
CA SER A 51 -4.04 4.48 12.52
C SER A 51 -5.32 3.70 12.18
N ALA A 52 -6.51 4.17 12.55
CA ALA A 52 -7.73 3.46 12.17
C ALA A 52 -7.91 3.45 10.64
N PRO A 53 -8.33 2.33 10.03
CA PRO A 53 -8.49 2.19 8.58
C PRO A 53 -9.21 3.36 7.91
N ILE A 54 -10.32 3.81 8.49
CA ILE A 54 -11.09 4.94 7.96
C ILE A 54 -10.29 6.23 7.95
N GLN A 55 -9.45 6.47 8.98
CA GLN A 55 -8.61 7.67 9.08
C GLN A 55 -7.49 7.66 8.03
N VAL A 56 -6.96 6.49 7.70
CA VAL A 56 -5.96 6.34 6.63
C VAL A 56 -6.56 6.73 5.27
N VAL A 57 -7.78 6.25 4.97
CA VAL A 57 -8.49 6.58 3.73
C VAL A 57 -8.83 8.07 3.68
N GLN A 58 -9.35 8.63 4.78
CA GLN A 58 -9.68 10.06 4.87
C GLN A 58 -8.44 10.94 4.71
N TYR A 59 -7.31 10.55 5.30
CA TYR A 59 -6.06 11.28 5.14
C TYR A 59 -5.53 11.22 3.71
N ALA A 60 -5.60 10.05 3.06
CA ALA A 60 -5.21 9.89 1.67
C ALA A 60 -6.08 10.76 0.74
N GLN A 61 -7.38 10.83 0.99
CA GLN A 61 -8.31 11.71 0.27
C GLN A 61 -7.95 13.18 0.47
N ALA A 62 -7.81 13.63 1.74
CA ALA A 62 -7.48 15.02 2.04
C ALA A 62 -6.14 15.44 1.44
N LEU A 63 -5.12 14.57 1.54
CA LEU A 63 -3.80 14.84 0.99
C LEU A 63 -3.83 14.94 -0.55
N PHE A 64 -4.66 14.13 -1.21
CA PHE A 64 -4.89 14.23 -2.65
C PHE A 64 -5.64 15.53 -3.02
N GLU A 65 -6.75 15.84 -2.34
CA GLU A 65 -7.62 16.95 -2.72
C GLU A 65 -7.02 18.32 -2.40
N ASP A 66 -6.39 18.45 -1.24
CA ASP A 66 -5.89 19.73 -0.72
C ASP A 66 -4.38 19.90 -0.91
N GLY A 67 -3.65 18.78 -1.01
CA GLY A 67 -2.19 18.78 -1.01
C GLY A 67 -1.61 19.12 0.36
N ASP A 68 -0.29 19.27 0.43
CA ASP A 68 0.43 19.75 1.61
C ASP A 68 1.68 20.53 1.19
N ARG A 69 1.69 21.84 1.41
CA ARG A 69 2.80 22.72 1.02
C ARG A 69 4.09 22.43 1.80
N HIS A 70 3.98 22.02 3.05
CA HIS A 70 5.13 21.70 3.88
C HIS A 70 5.82 20.42 3.45
N LYS A 71 5.05 19.52 2.83
CA LYS A 71 5.53 18.25 2.28
C LYS A 71 5.81 18.30 0.78
N ASN A 72 5.63 19.48 0.15
CA ASN A 72 5.74 19.67 -1.30
C ASN A 72 4.77 18.80 -2.10
N ILE A 73 3.60 18.50 -1.55
CA ILE A 73 2.54 17.74 -2.22
C ILE A 73 1.55 18.71 -2.84
N GLN A 74 1.45 18.69 -4.16
CA GLN A 74 0.50 19.51 -4.88
C GLN A 74 -0.87 18.84 -4.89
N ARG A 75 -1.92 19.64 -4.74
CA ARG A 75 -3.31 19.17 -4.80
C ARG A 75 -3.60 18.50 -6.13
N ARG A 76 -4.31 17.36 -6.08
CA ARG A 76 -4.76 16.60 -7.25
C ARG A 76 -3.65 16.21 -8.22
N ALA A 77 -2.42 16.07 -7.71
CA ALA A 77 -1.25 15.82 -8.53
C ALA A 77 -1.06 14.35 -8.96
N PHE A 78 -1.91 13.43 -8.52
CA PHE A 78 -1.70 12.00 -8.67
C PHE A 78 -2.74 11.35 -9.60
N GLU A 79 -2.34 10.34 -10.33
CA GLU A 79 -3.21 9.47 -11.14
C GLU A 79 -3.73 8.27 -10.33
N LYS A 80 -2.96 7.88 -9.30
CA LYS A 80 -3.31 6.74 -8.43
C LYS A 80 -3.08 7.12 -6.97
N VAL A 81 -4.02 6.75 -6.13
CA VAL A 81 -3.95 6.92 -4.66
C VAL A 81 -4.23 5.57 -4.02
N TYR A 82 -3.35 5.15 -3.12
CA TYR A 82 -3.46 3.90 -2.39
C TYR A 82 -3.47 4.18 -0.89
N ALA A 83 -4.48 3.67 -0.20
CA ALA A 83 -4.58 3.70 1.25
C ALA A 83 -4.26 2.29 1.79
N VAL A 84 -3.14 2.16 2.50
CA VAL A 84 -2.60 0.88 2.99
C VAL A 84 -2.87 0.76 4.48
N PHE A 85 -3.60 -0.27 4.90
CA PHE A 85 -3.97 -0.48 6.30
C PHE A 85 -4.21 -1.96 6.63
N ASP A 86 -4.14 -2.26 7.90
CA ASP A 86 -4.42 -3.57 8.46
C ASP A 86 -5.90 -3.66 8.88
N ARG A 87 -6.46 -4.89 8.88
CA ARG A 87 -7.79 -5.08 9.47
C ARG A 87 -7.70 -4.96 10.98
N ASP A 88 -6.71 -5.62 11.59
CA ASP A 88 -6.60 -5.76 13.03
C ASP A 88 -8.00 -5.95 13.70
N ASP A 89 -8.23 -5.35 14.86
CA ASP A 89 -9.53 -5.36 15.58
C ASP A 89 -10.29 -4.03 15.37
N HIS A 90 -10.12 -3.36 14.22
CA HIS A 90 -10.74 -2.07 13.95
C HIS A 90 -12.17 -2.19 13.41
N ASP A 91 -13.15 -1.65 14.12
CA ASP A 91 -14.55 -1.58 13.71
C ASP A 91 -14.74 -0.82 12.38
N SER A 92 -13.83 0.12 12.08
CA SER A 92 -13.91 0.96 10.87
C SER A 92 -13.38 0.32 9.59
N TYR A 93 -12.98 -0.95 9.61
CA TYR A 93 -12.38 -1.63 8.46
C TYR A 93 -13.31 -1.63 7.23
N HIS A 94 -14.56 -2.07 7.41
CA HIS A 94 -15.52 -2.13 6.31
C HIS A 94 -15.93 -0.74 5.79
N ASP A 95 -16.03 0.24 6.69
CA ASP A 95 -16.31 1.64 6.31
C ASP A 95 -15.16 2.21 5.48
N ALA A 96 -13.90 1.86 5.82
CA ALA A 96 -12.73 2.26 5.05
C ALA A 96 -12.74 1.68 3.63
N LEU A 97 -13.06 0.38 3.49
CA LEU A 97 -13.20 -0.26 2.18
C LEU A 97 -14.31 0.39 1.34
N ALA A 98 -15.47 0.64 1.95
CA ALA A 98 -16.61 1.27 1.29
C ALA A 98 -16.28 2.71 0.86
N LEU A 99 -15.62 3.49 1.72
CA LEU A 99 -15.19 4.86 1.39
C LEU A 99 -14.22 4.85 0.22
N ALA A 100 -13.16 4.03 0.26
CA ALA A 100 -12.17 3.96 -0.83
C ALA A 100 -12.85 3.58 -2.15
N ALA A 101 -13.74 2.59 -2.16
CA ALA A 101 -14.50 2.19 -3.34
C ALA A 101 -15.39 3.32 -3.87
N SER A 102 -15.96 4.14 -2.99
CA SER A 102 -16.78 5.29 -3.38
C SER A 102 -16.00 6.41 -4.03
N LEU A 103 -14.69 6.52 -3.75
CA LEU A 103 -13.78 7.53 -4.29
C LEU A 103 -13.17 7.12 -5.64
N ASP A 104 -13.07 5.81 -5.88
CA ASP A 104 -12.44 5.26 -7.09
C ASP A 104 -13.17 5.74 -8.37
N GLY A 105 -12.41 6.29 -9.31
CA GLY A 105 -12.92 6.85 -10.55
C GLY A 105 -13.79 8.11 -10.40
N LYS A 106 -14.07 8.60 -9.17
CA LYS A 106 -14.87 9.80 -8.91
C LYS A 106 -14.00 11.05 -8.73
N LEU A 107 -12.89 10.91 -8.04
CA LEU A 107 -11.94 12.00 -7.89
C LEU A 107 -11.23 12.26 -9.22
N LYS A 108 -10.87 13.53 -9.45
CA LYS A 108 -10.19 13.96 -10.68
C LYS A 108 -8.88 14.65 -10.34
N ASN A 109 -7.83 14.31 -11.11
CA ASN A 109 -6.53 14.95 -11.00
C ASN A 109 -6.49 16.37 -11.59
N ASP A 110 -5.31 16.98 -11.57
CA ASP A 110 -5.03 18.31 -12.12
C ASP A 110 -5.30 18.41 -13.64
N ALA A 111 -5.21 17.29 -14.36
CA ALA A 111 -5.57 17.18 -15.78
C ALA A 111 -7.07 16.86 -15.99
N LYS A 112 -7.90 16.89 -14.94
CA LYS A 112 -9.34 16.58 -14.95
C LYS A 112 -9.67 15.13 -15.36
N GLN A 113 -8.69 14.22 -15.26
CA GLN A 113 -8.88 12.79 -15.51
C GLN A 113 -9.31 12.10 -14.22
N PRO A 114 -10.22 11.12 -14.29
CA PRO A 114 -10.55 10.30 -13.12
C PRO A 114 -9.31 9.55 -12.64
N ILE A 115 -9.17 9.45 -11.32
CA ILE A 115 -8.05 8.74 -10.71
C ILE A 115 -8.48 7.36 -10.18
N ARG A 116 -7.52 6.46 -10.04
CA ARG A 116 -7.70 5.24 -9.28
C ARG A 116 -7.49 5.55 -7.79
N PHE A 117 -8.48 5.19 -6.97
CA PHE A 117 -8.37 5.25 -5.51
C PHE A 117 -8.65 3.87 -4.93
N GLN A 118 -7.67 3.25 -4.29
CA GLN A 118 -7.79 1.86 -3.86
C GLN A 118 -7.34 1.67 -2.41
N ALA A 119 -8.13 0.90 -1.66
CA ALA A 119 -7.70 0.34 -0.38
C ALA A 119 -6.80 -0.86 -0.61
N ILE A 120 -5.66 -0.90 0.06
CA ILE A 120 -4.69 -1.99 0.07
C ILE A 120 -4.66 -2.57 1.47
N ALA A 121 -5.55 -3.51 1.72
CA ALA A 121 -5.76 -4.08 3.04
C ALA A 121 -4.96 -5.37 3.25
N SER A 122 -4.54 -5.61 4.50
CA SER A 122 -3.98 -6.89 4.95
C SER A 122 -4.77 -7.44 6.13
N VAL A 123 -4.95 -8.76 6.16
CA VAL A 123 -5.71 -9.50 7.18
C VAL A 123 -4.88 -10.69 7.66
N PRO A 124 -4.43 -10.72 8.91
CA PRO A 124 -4.70 -9.73 9.96
C PRO A 124 -3.88 -8.45 9.82
N SER A 125 -2.64 -8.50 9.31
CA SER A 125 -1.72 -7.37 9.27
C SER A 125 -0.71 -7.45 8.11
N PHE A 126 0.06 -6.38 7.91
CA PHE A 126 1.12 -6.27 6.90
C PHE A 126 2.18 -7.38 7.02
N GLU A 127 2.41 -7.88 8.21
CA GLU A 127 3.36 -8.97 8.45
C GLU A 127 2.98 -10.27 7.71
N LEU A 128 1.70 -10.49 7.39
CA LEU A 128 1.30 -11.57 6.49
C LEU A 128 2.03 -11.47 5.15
N TRP A 129 2.09 -10.27 4.57
CA TRP A 129 2.81 -10.06 3.30
C TRP A 129 4.29 -10.46 3.42
N LEU A 130 4.95 -10.05 4.52
CA LEU A 130 6.35 -10.42 4.74
C LEU A 130 6.54 -11.93 4.94
N LEU A 131 5.61 -12.61 5.62
CA LEU A 131 5.64 -14.07 5.79
C LEU A 131 5.47 -14.81 4.48
N LEU A 132 4.62 -14.31 3.58
CA LEU A 132 4.40 -14.93 2.25
C LEU A 132 5.68 -15.00 1.42
N HIS A 133 6.72 -14.24 1.71
CA HIS A 133 8.02 -14.39 1.05
C HIS A 133 8.68 -15.72 1.39
N TYR A 134 8.40 -16.30 2.55
CA TYR A 134 9.05 -17.51 3.07
C TYR A 134 8.12 -18.71 3.19
N GLU A 135 6.86 -18.47 3.57
CA GLU A 135 5.89 -19.52 3.87
C GLU A 135 4.65 -19.43 3.00
N ASP A 136 4.06 -20.58 2.68
CA ASP A 136 2.74 -20.68 2.05
C ASP A 136 1.67 -20.71 3.16
N ILE A 137 1.13 -19.56 3.50
CA ILE A 137 0.14 -19.38 4.56
C ILE A 137 -1.25 -19.65 4.00
N GLN A 138 -1.93 -20.68 4.50
CA GLN A 138 -3.23 -21.14 4.00
C GLN A 138 -4.37 -21.03 5.02
N ALA A 139 -4.05 -20.69 6.27
CA ALA A 139 -5.01 -20.60 7.38
C ALA A 139 -4.91 -19.24 8.08
N PRO A 140 -5.99 -18.79 8.74
CA PRO A 140 -5.95 -17.57 9.54
C PRO A 140 -4.76 -17.51 10.48
N LEU A 141 -4.16 -16.34 10.59
CA LEU A 141 -3.03 -16.07 11.48
C LEU A 141 -3.50 -15.25 12.67
N HIS A 142 -3.09 -15.63 13.86
CA HIS A 142 -3.23 -14.78 15.03
C HIS A 142 -2.15 -13.69 15.04
N ARG A 143 -2.48 -12.50 15.54
CA ARG A 143 -1.58 -11.33 15.64
C ARG A 143 -0.20 -11.63 16.25
N ASN A 144 -0.11 -12.60 17.15
CA ASN A 144 1.15 -13.02 17.79
C ASN A 144 2.08 -13.81 16.87
N GLU A 145 1.63 -14.20 15.68
CA GLU A 145 2.43 -14.99 14.72
C GLU A 145 3.46 -14.16 13.94
N VAL A 146 3.46 -12.84 14.11
CA VAL A 146 4.59 -11.96 13.75
C VAL A 146 5.93 -12.51 14.26
N MET A 147 5.91 -13.24 15.39
CA MET A 147 7.09 -13.93 15.91
C MET A 147 7.68 -14.95 14.90
N ARG A 148 6.88 -15.51 13.98
CA ARG A 148 7.36 -16.41 12.93
C ARG A 148 8.31 -15.72 11.96
N LEU A 149 8.16 -14.41 11.73
CA LEU A 149 9.11 -13.64 10.93
C LEU A 149 10.53 -13.71 11.48
N LYS A 150 10.71 -13.78 12.80
CA LYS A 150 12.03 -13.88 13.41
C LYS A 150 12.74 -15.21 13.12
N LEU A 151 12.01 -16.24 12.71
CA LEU A 151 12.60 -17.51 12.27
C LEU A 151 13.27 -17.36 10.89
N HIS A 152 12.71 -16.53 10.03
CA HIS A 152 13.21 -16.29 8.67
C HIS A 152 14.13 -15.08 8.60
N ILE A 153 13.87 -14.06 9.43
CA ILE A 153 14.61 -12.80 9.47
C ILE A 153 15.17 -12.62 10.88
N PRO A 154 16.37 -13.19 11.17
CA PRO A 154 17.00 -13.03 12.48
C PRO A 154 17.15 -11.53 12.82
N GLY A 155 16.72 -11.13 14.01
CA GLY A 155 16.75 -9.73 14.43
C GLY A 155 15.65 -8.86 13.80
N TYR A 156 14.63 -9.45 13.16
CA TYR A 156 13.48 -8.67 12.71
C TYR A 156 12.90 -7.83 13.83
N ASP A 157 12.85 -6.54 13.61
CA ASP A 157 12.21 -5.57 14.49
C ASP A 157 11.24 -4.71 13.67
N LYS A 158 10.01 -4.61 14.15
CA LYS A 158 8.96 -3.85 13.48
C LYS A 158 9.39 -2.39 13.34
N GLY A 159 9.57 -1.94 12.11
CA GLY A 159 9.96 -0.57 11.82
C GLY A 159 11.47 -0.28 11.79
N ALA A 160 12.33 -1.28 11.92
CA ALA A 160 13.78 -1.09 11.79
C ALA A 160 14.24 -0.71 10.36
N GLY A 161 13.38 -0.92 9.35
CA GLY A 161 13.74 -0.78 7.93
C GLY A 161 14.36 -2.07 7.37
N ASN A 162 14.83 -2.02 6.11
CA ASN A 162 15.42 -3.13 5.36
C ASN A 162 14.49 -4.32 5.08
N ALA A 163 13.19 -4.18 5.32
CA ALA A 163 12.25 -5.28 5.11
C ALA A 163 12.21 -5.71 3.64
N PHE A 164 12.16 -4.79 2.69
CA PHE A 164 12.20 -5.12 1.27
C PHE A 164 13.59 -5.60 0.84
N ALA A 165 14.66 -5.00 1.32
CA ALA A 165 16.02 -5.41 0.98
C ALA A 165 16.29 -6.88 1.36
N ILE A 166 15.70 -7.35 2.47
CA ILE A 166 15.87 -8.74 2.94
C ILE A 166 14.92 -9.70 2.22
N THR A 167 13.67 -9.28 1.96
CA THR A 167 12.63 -10.15 1.40
C THR A 167 12.58 -10.14 -0.13
N GLY A 168 13.13 -9.12 -0.78
CA GLY A 168 12.94 -8.83 -2.20
C GLY A 168 13.35 -9.96 -3.16
N GLU A 169 14.32 -10.79 -2.80
CA GLU A 169 14.70 -11.98 -3.60
C GLU A 169 13.57 -13.01 -3.68
N HIS A 170 12.65 -13.02 -2.72
CA HIS A 170 11.50 -13.92 -2.65
C HIS A 170 10.19 -13.26 -3.13
N LEU A 171 10.25 -12.05 -3.71
CA LEU A 171 9.09 -11.28 -4.12
C LEU A 171 8.14 -12.07 -5.05
N ALA A 172 8.70 -12.80 -6.02
CA ALA A 172 7.90 -13.60 -6.94
C ALA A 172 7.10 -14.69 -6.21
N ALA A 173 7.68 -15.33 -5.19
CA ALA A 173 6.98 -16.33 -4.38
C ALA A 173 5.87 -15.69 -3.54
N ALA A 174 6.13 -14.53 -2.92
CA ALA A 174 5.12 -13.79 -2.16
C ALA A 174 3.94 -13.38 -3.05
N THR A 175 4.22 -12.84 -4.24
CA THR A 175 3.20 -12.48 -5.24
C THR A 175 2.32 -13.66 -5.59
N GLN A 176 2.91 -14.80 -5.97
CA GLN A 176 2.16 -16.02 -6.33
C GLN A 176 1.26 -16.51 -5.17
N ARG A 177 1.78 -16.49 -3.95
CA ARG A 177 1.03 -16.93 -2.76
C ARG A 177 -0.10 -15.97 -2.41
N ALA A 178 0.13 -14.65 -2.49
CA ALA A 178 -0.91 -13.65 -2.27
C ALA A 178 -2.04 -13.74 -3.31
N GLU A 179 -1.71 -13.91 -4.59
CA GLU A 179 -2.69 -14.14 -5.66
C GLU A 179 -3.48 -15.44 -5.45
N ALA A 180 -2.85 -16.50 -4.96
CA ALA A 180 -3.53 -17.75 -4.63
C ALA A 180 -4.53 -17.55 -3.48
N LEU A 181 -4.17 -16.80 -2.43
CA LEU A 181 -5.08 -16.43 -1.36
C LEU A 181 -6.27 -15.61 -1.88
N ALA A 182 -6.02 -14.59 -2.70
CA ALA A 182 -7.07 -13.76 -3.28
C ALA A 182 -8.06 -14.59 -4.11
N LYS A 183 -7.58 -15.54 -4.92
CA LYS A 183 -8.43 -16.47 -5.68
C LYS A 183 -9.25 -17.38 -4.76
N ARG A 184 -8.62 -17.95 -3.73
CA ARG A 184 -9.27 -18.87 -2.79
C ARG A 184 -10.43 -18.21 -2.06
N PHE A 185 -10.28 -16.95 -1.67
CA PHE A 185 -11.26 -16.21 -0.90
C PHE A 185 -12.10 -15.24 -1.72
N SER A 186 -12.04 -15.30 -3.05
CA SER A 186 -12.77 -14.38 -3.95
C SER A 186 -14.28 -14.36 -3.77
N ALA A 187 -14.88 -15.44 -3.25
CA ALA A 187 -16.31 -15.53 -2.94
C ALA A 187 -16.64 -15.23 -1.47
N HIS A 188 -15.64 -14.93 -0.63
CA HIS A 188 -15.84 -14.65 0.78
C HIS A 188 -15.99 -13.14 1.01
N THR A 189 -16.97 -12.75 1.82
CA THR A 189 -17.15 -11.35 2.25
C THR A 189 -16.04 -10.87 3.18
N GLU A 190 -15.43 -11.80 3.91
CA GLU A 190 -14.33 -11.56 4.85
C GLU A 190 -13.19 -12.55 4.59
N PRO A 191 -12.33 -12.27 3.59
CA PRO A 191 -11.20 -13.13 3.30
C PRO A 191 -10.18 -13.09 4.46
N GLU A 192 -9.76 -14.28 4.92
CA GLU A 192 -8.75 -14.43 5.98
C GLU A 192 -8.02 -15.79 5.84
N PRO A 193 -6.68 -15.81 5.68
CA PRO A 193 -5.78 -14.65 5.56
C PRO A 193 -5.89 -13.98 4.18
N PHE A 194 -5.55 -12.69 4.11
CA PHE A 194 -5.62 -11.94 2.86
C PHE A 194 -4.63 -10.76 2.86
N THR A 195 -4.07 -10.44 1.71
CA THR A 195 -3.35 -9.18 1.51
C THR A 195 -3.47 -8.69 0.08
N ALA A 196 -3.78 -7.40 -0.08
CA ALA A 196 -3.81 -6.72 -1.36
C ALA A 196 -2.48 -6.03 -1.71
N ILE A 197 -1.42 -6.22 -0.92
CA ILE A 197 -0.11 -5.59 -1.19
C ILE A 197 0.42 -5.96 -2.59
N VAL A 198 0.09 -7.15 -3.07
CA VAL A 198 0.45 -7.61 -4.42
C VAL A 198 -0.03 -6.68 -5.54
N ASP A 199 -1.11 -5.93 -5.32
CA ASP A 199 -1.64 -4.98 -6.30
C ASP A 199 -0.81 -3.69 -6.41
N LEU A 200 0.14 -3.50 -5.47
CA LEU A 200 0.94 -2.28 -5.34
C LEU A 200 2.43 -2.50 -5.68
N VAL A 201 2.92 -3.74 -5.72
CA VAL A 201 4.35 -4.08 -5.89
C VAL A 201 4.69 -4.67 -7.26
#